data_0ad849bb13b58f24fff953782a78244e
#
_entry.id   0ad849bb13b58f24fff953782a78244e
#
_cell.length_a   1.000
_cell.length_b   1.000
_cell.length_c   1.000
_cell.angle_alpha   90.00
_cell.angle_beta   90.00
_cell.angle_gamma   90.00
#
_symmetry.space_group_name_H-M   'P 1'
#
loop_
_entity.id
_entity.type
_entity.pdbx_description
1 polymer ?
#
loop_
_entity_poly.entity_id
_entity_poly.type
_entity_poly.pdbx_seq_one_letter_code
_entity_poly.pdbx_strand_id
1 'polypeptide(L)'
;MSDLDQIIRITLTRASQPVATASFQIPLILASFTNFEERTRVYTDMQGVAADFDSTDGVYKIATKLFGQSGVGAVPPSIVVGRKDALESWVEALDAVNEDNSTWYVLVADTKDAADQEALSDAISANRKIYGLSTADAVAPTTGTTDIGAILSAKSAGRTFGVYLPTAAEDYPEAAWIGAQLSYTPGSNDWDFKRVNGVTVSKLSATAKNNLREKNYNFYTEVGGVNIFQDGNMFDGLPIDEQIVIDWLYARLQESIYFRLINSLKIPMTNPGLAIIENEIRTVLSQAEANGAIDRGWSVSTPDVLSIDPNLRAQRTAGVFVFRARLAGSIRRVNLEGYLSV
;
A
#
# COMPACT_ATOMS: atom_id res chain seq x y z
N MET A 1 -48.25 -4.00 2.89
CA MET A 1 -48.16 -3.88 4.35
C MET A 1 -49.32 -4.74 4.90
N SER A 2 -49.02 -5.63 5.83
CA SER A 2 -50.06 -6.45 6.47
C SER A 2 -50.88 -5.59 7.41
N ASP A 3 -52.14 -5.99 7.69
CA ASP A 3 -52.99 -5.24 8.64
C ASP A 3 -52.35 -5.19 10.04
N LEU A 4 -51.49 -6.14 10.37
CA LEU A 4 -50.68 -6.15 11.63
C LEU A 4 -49.65 -5.04 11.68
N ASP A 5 -49.05 -4.60 10.54
CA ASP A 5 -48.08 -3.50 10.49
C ASP A 5 -48.72 -2.14 10.83
N GLN A 6 -50.06 -2.04 10.72
CA GLN A 6 -50.81 -0.84 11.11
C GLN A 6 -51.08 -0.77 12.61
N ILE A 7 -51.07 -1.92 13.28
CA ILE A 7 -51.37 -2.03 14.73
C ILE A 7 -50.07 -2.15 15.54
N ILE A 8 -49.07 -2.86 15.03
CA ILE A 8 -47.80 -3.12 15.73
C ILE A 8 -46.65 -2.78 14.79
N ARG A 9 -45.95 -1.70 15.09
CA ARG A 9 -44.72 -1.29 14.42
C ARG A 9 -43.51 -1.77 15.20
N ILE A 10 -42.83 -2.80 14.71
CA ILE A 10 -41.60 -3.29 15.31
C ILE A 10 -40.43 -2.73 14.54
N THR A 11 -39.62 -1.88 15.20
CA THR A 11 -38.33 -1.44 14.67
C THR A 11 -37.24 -2.19 15.41
N LEU A 12 -36.56 -3.11 14.73
CA LEU A 12 -35.41 -3.83 15.27
C LEU A 12 -34.13 -3.11 14.85
N THR A 13 -33.51 -2.41 15.78
CA THR A 13 -32.19 -1.82 15.58
C THR A 13 -31.16 -2.71 16.26
N ARG A 14 -30.29 -3.34 15.50
CA ARG A 14 -29.13 -4.03 16.07
C ARG A 14 -27.99 -3.02 16.15
N ALA A 15 -27.63 -2.60 17.36
CA ALA A 15 -26.42 -1.84 17.58
C ALA A 15 -25.22 -2.77 17.44
N SER A 16 -24.44 -2.61 16.37
CA SER A 16 -23.10 -3.20 16.24
C SER A 16 -22.07 -2.13 16.60
N GLN A 17 -21.00 -2.54 17.28
CA GLN A 17 -19.87 -1.65 17.51
C GLN A 17 -19.03 -1.63 16.23
N PRO A 18 -18.81 -0.46 15.60
CA PRO A 18 -17.94 -0.37 14.45
C PRO A 18 -16.49 -0.64 14.86
N VAL A 19 -15.74 -1.36 14.02
CA VAL A 19 -14.31 -1.52 14.12
C VAL A 19 -13.68 -0.54 13.15
N ALA A 20 -12.66 0.18 13.60
CA ALA A 20 -11.87 1.03 12.70
C ALA A 20 -11.21 0.16 11.63
N THR A 21 -11.38 0.51 10.37
CA THR A 21 -10.81 -0.21 9.23
C THR A 21 -9.55 0.48 8.74
N ALA A 22 -8.49 -0.29 8.47
CA ALA A 22 -7.26 0.23 7.89
C ALA A 22 -7.53 0.82 6.50
N SER A 23 -7.06 2.03 6.25
CA SER A 23 -7.09 2.65 4.92
C SER A 23 -5.83 2.26 4.14
N PHE A 24 -6.01 1.88 2.87
CA PHE A 24 -4.93 1.61 1.92
C PHE A 24 -4.81 2.71 0.86
N GLN A 25 -5.59 3.79 0.99
CA GLN A 25 -5.74 4.82 -0.04
C GLN A 25 -5.16 6.17 0.37
N ILE A 26 -4.63 6.29 1.58
CA ILE A 26 -4.15 7.57 2.14
C ILE A 26 -2.62 7.58 2.14
N PRO A 27 -1.96 8.44 1.36
CA PRO A 27 -0.53 8.67 1.46
C PRO A 27 -0.19 9.65 2.60
N LEU A 28 1.02 9.49 3.18
CA LEU A 28 1.67 10.44 4.06
C LEU A 28 2.75 11.19 3.30
N ILE A 29 2.74 12.52 3.36
CA ILE A 29 3.88 13.37 3.03
C ILE A 29 4.60 13.71 4.32
N LEU A 30 5.86 13.31 4.45
CA LEU A 30 6.71 13.70 5.57
C LEU A 30 7.73 14.75 5.10
N ALA A 31 7.68 15.94 5.67
CA ALA A 31 8.52 17.05 5.26
C ALA A 31 8.93 17.95 6.43
N SER A 32 10.04 18.69 6.27
CA SER A 32 10.48 19.68 7.26
C SER A 32 9.93 21.05 6.89
N PHE A 33 9.10 21.62 7.76
CA PHE A 33 8.49 22.94 7.58
C PHE A 33 8.03 23.52 8.91
N THR A 34 7.60 24.81 8.90
CA THR A 34 7.12 25.54 10.07
C THR A 34 5.77 26.24 9.83
N ASN A 35 5.05 25.83 8.81
CA ASN A 35 3.81 26.46 8.36
C ASN A 35 2.64 26.27 9.35
N PHE A 36 2.69 25.20 10.16
CA PHE A 36 1.77 24.97 11.27
C PHE A 36 2.47 24.22 12.43
N GLU A 37 1.87 24.28 13.63
CA GLU A 37 2.47 23.72 14.85
C GLU A 37 2.09 22.25 15.09
N GLU A 38 0.94 21.78 14.57
CA GLU A 38 0.45 20.41 14.74
C GLU A 38 1.43 19.40 14.13
N ARG A 39 1.46 18.19 14.68
CA ARG A 39 2.32 17.13 14.14
C ARG A 39 1.83 16.66 12.78
N THR A 40 0.51 16.52 12.61
CA THR A 40 -0.10 16.11 11.34
C THR A 40 -1.28 16.99 10.98
N ARG A 41 -1.51 17.14 9.66
CA ARG A 41 -2.72 17.76 9.12
C ARG A 41 -3.21 16.96 7.90
N VAL A 42 -4.53 16.81 7.78
CA VAL A 42 -5.16 16.08 6.69
C VAL A 42 -5.70 17.07 5.66
N TYR A 43 -5.44 16.81 4.38
CA TYR A 43 -5.97 17.60 3.26
C TYR A 43 -6.73 16.70 2.29
N THR A 44 -7.81 17.18 1.76
CA THR A 44 -8.69 16.47 0.80
C THR A 44 -8.55 16.97 -0.62
N ASP A 45 -7.87 18.11 -0.80
CA ASP A 45 -7.68 18.75 -2.10
C ASP A 45 -6.48 19.73 -2.09
N MET A 46 -6.12 20.21 -3.27
CA MET A 46 -5.03 21.19 -3.43
C MET A 46 -5.38 22.58 -2.91
N GLN A 47 -6.67 22.94 -2.77
CA GLN A 47 -7.04 24.23 -2.23
C GLN A 47 -6.67 24.34 -0.74
N GLY A 48 -6.90 23.27 0.02
CA GLY A 48 -6.46 23.18 1.41
C GLY A 48 -4.94 23.25 1.54
N VAL A 49 -4.19 22.54 0.69
CA VAL A 49 -2.72 22.58 0.70
C VAL A 49 -2.19 23.97 0.36
N ALA A 50 -2.77 24.64 -0.64
CA ALA A 50 -2.37 25.98 -1.07
C ALA A 50 -2.68 27.09 -0.04
N ALA A 51 -3.54 26.82 0.94
CA ALA A 51 -3.79 27.75 2.05
C ALA A 51 -2.64 27.78 3.07
N ASP A 52 -1.89 26.68 3.18
CA ASP A 52 -0.82 26.53 4.17
C ASP A 52 0.59 26.53 3.54
N PHE A 53 0.74 26.18 2.27
CA PHE A 53 2.03 26.00 1.61
C PHE A 53 2.13 26.75 0.29
N ASP A 54 3.28 27.38 0.05
CA ASP A 54 3.59 28.03 -1.21
C ASP A 54 3.98 27.01 -2.30
N SER A 55 3.83 27.37 -3.57
CA SER A 55 4.13 26.52 -4.72
C SER A 55 5.60 26.05 -4.83
N THR A 56 6.50 26.70 -4.07
CA THR A 56 7.92 26.35 -3.98
C THR A 56 8.20 25.27 -2.94
N ASP A 57 7.29 25.06 -1.98
CA ASP A 57 7.45 24.12 -0.89
C ASP A 57 7.38 22.66 -1.38
N GLY A 58 8.19 21.79 -0.79
CA GLY A 58 8.21 20.37 -1.12
C GLY A 58 6.85 19.71 -0.91
N VAL A 59 6.16 20.04 0.19
CA VAL A 59 4.80 19.55 0.48
C VAL A 59 3.83 19.91 -0.66
N TYR A 60 3.83 21.17 -1.13
CA TYR A 60 2.97 21.61 -2.22
C TYR A 60 3.27 20.83 -3.52
N LYS A 61 4.55 20.70 -3.86
CA LYS A 61 5.00 19.96 -5.06
C LYS A 61 4.55 18.49 -5.02
N ILE A 62 4.79 17.81 -3.89
CA ILE A 62 4.40 16.41 -3.70
C ILE A 62 2.87 16.26 -3.74
N ALA A 63 2.12 17.12 -3.03
CA ALA A 63 0.65 17.11 -3.03
C ALA A 63 0.07 17.35 -4.42
N THR A 64 0.68 18.26 -5.21
CA THR A 64 0.29 18.50 -6.61
C THR A 64 0.43 17.22 -7.45
N LYS A 65 1.47 16.41 -7.23
CA LYS A 65 1.65 15.14 -7.93
C LYS A 65 0.63 14.10 -7.47
N LEU A 66 0.34 14.00 -6.17
CA LEU A 66 -0.64 13.08 -5.61
C LEU A 66 -2.06 13.38 -6.10
N PHE A 67 -2.51 14.61 -6.02
CA PHE A 67 -3.86 15.01 -6.44
C PHE A 67 -4.00 15.25 -7.96
N GLY A 68 -2.89 15.45 -8.67
CA GLY A 68 -2.89 15.81 -10.09
C GLY A 68 -3.18 14.68 -11.08
N GLN A 69 -3.59 13.49 -10.63
CA GLN A 69 -3.68 12.28 -11.47
C GLN A 69 -5.07 12.05 -12.08
N SER A 70 -5.95 13.04 -12.07
CA SER A 70 -7.26 12.93 -12.71
C SER A 70 -7.15 12.55 -14.19
N GLY A 71 -7.97 11.59 -14.62
CA GLY A 71 -8.01 11.10 -16.00
C GLY A 71 -6.96 10.03 -16.35
N VAL A 72 -5.98 9.78 -15.49
CA VAL A 72 -4.98 8.70 -15.67
C VAL A 72 -4.95 7.69 -14.52
N GLY A 73 -5.56 8.00 -13.38
CA GLY A 73 -5.60 7.13 -12.21
C GLY A 73 -6.73 7.49 -11.25
N ALA A 74 -6.77 6.79 -10.11
CA ALA A 74 -7.71 7.02 -9.02
C ALA A 74 -7.04 7.92 -7.96
N VAL A 75 -7.41 9.19 -7.95
CA VAL A 75 -6.86 10.20 -7.03
C VAL A 75 -7.13 9.83 -5.57
N PRO A 76 -6.18 10.00 -4.64
CA PRO A 76 -6.39 9.76 -3.22
C PRO A 76 -7.54 10.62 -2.66
N PRO A 77 -8.38 10.06 -1.77
CA PRO A 77 -9.49 10.82 -1.15
C PRO A 77 -8.97 11.89 -0.18
N SER A 78 -7.80 11.69 0.38
CA SER A 78 -7.10 12.63 1.25
C SER A 78 -5.62 12.27 1.34
N ILE A 79 -4.82 13.20 1.81
CA ILE A 79 -3.41 13.00 2.17
C ILE A 79 -3.21 13.40 3.62
N VAL A 80 -2.26 12.78 4.30
CA VAL A 80 -1.74 13.23 5.60
C VAL A 80 -0.44 13.97 5.32
N VAL A 81 -0.26 15.14 5.91
CA VAL A 81 1.02 15.86 5.91
C VAL A 81 1.57 15.83 7.32
N GLY A 82 2.75 15.23 7.48
CA GLY A 82 3.48 15.11 8.73
C GLY A 82 4.66 16.08 8.78
N ARG A 83 4.79 16.77 9.91
CA ARG A 83 5.84 17.75 10.15
C ARG A 83 7.07 17.11 10.79
N LYS A 84 8.22 17.34 10.18
CA LYS A 84 9.53 17.09 10.78
C LYS A 84 10.08 18.36 11.35
N ASP A 85 10.42 18.38 12.63
CA ASP A 85 11.11 19.52 13.25
C ASP A 85 12.58 19.59 12.80
N ALA A 86 13.16 20.77 12.86
CA ALA A 86 14.51 21.01 12.32
C ALA A 86 15.61 20.14 12.98
N LEU A 87 15.45 19.82 14.25
CA LEU A 87 16.43 19.04 15.04
C LEU A 87 16.13 17.54 15.10
N GLU A 88 14.98 17.10 14.62
CA GLU A 88 14.60 15.69 14.56
C GLU A 88 15.29 14.98 13.39
N SER A 89 15.61 13.71 13.56
CA SER A 89 15.87 12.81 12.44
C SER A 89 14.55 12.49 11.70
N TRP A 90 14.64 11.97 10.48
CA TRP A 90 13.45 11.54 9.71
C TRP A 90 12.70 10.38 10.38
N VAL A 91 13.42 9.52 11.09
CA VAL A 91 12.82 8.37 11.80
C VAL A 91 12.06 8.87 13.04
N GLU A 92 12.65 9.75 13.85
CA GLU A 92 11.94 10.34 15.01
C GLU A 92 10.69 11.09 14.57
N ALA A 93 10.75 11.84 13.47
CA ALA A 93 9.60 12.53 12.92
C ALA A 93 8.50 11.53 12.45
N LEU A 94 8.89 10.42 11.81
CA LEU A 94 7.98 9.38 11.38
C LEU A 94 7.29 8.70 12.57
N ASP A 95 8.03 8.42 13.65
CA ASP A 95 7.49 7.83 14.87
C ASP A 95 6.48 8.77 15.53
N ALA A 96 6.83 10.07 15.67
CA ALA A 96 5.92 11.07 16.21
C ALA A 96 4.65 11.27 15.34
N VAL A 97 4.78 11.19 14.02
CA VAL A 97 3.62 11.20 13.10
C VAL A 97 2.75 9.96 13.31
N ASN A 98 3.34 8.77 13.48
CA ASN A 98 2.58 7.54 13.73
C ASN A 98 1.83 7.55 15.07
N GLU A 99 2.38 8.20 16.09
CA GLU A 99 1.71 8.38 17.39
C GLU A 99 0.51 9.33 17.29
N ASP A 100 0.61 10.39 16.47
CA ASP A 100 -0.46 11.38 16.28
C ASP A 100 -1.53 10.89 15.28
N ASN A 101 -1.09 10.37 14.12
CA ASN A 101 -1.98 9.89 13.06
C ASN A 101 -1.36 8.73 12.28
N SER A 102 -1.89 7.52 12.49
CA SER A 102 -1.43 6.31 11.81
C SER A 102 -2.36 5.84 10.67
N THR A 103 -3.32 6.65 10.22
CA THR A 103 -4.34 6.25 9.22
C THR A 103 -3.81 6.14 7.79
N TRP A 104 -2.60 6.60 7.52
CA TRP A 104 -1.93 6.53 6.22
C TRP A 104 -1.31 5.14 5.96
N TYR A 105 -1.05 4.84 4.68
CA TYR A 105 -0.46 3.56 4.28
C TYR A 105 0.87 3.69 3.52
N VAL A 106 1.02 4.68 2.65
CA VAL A 106 2.24 4.89 1.86
C VAL A 106 2.93 6.17 2.29
N LEU A 107 4.24 6.10 2.58
CA LEU A 107 5.09 7.25 2.88
C LEU A 107 5.68 7.82 1.58
N VAL A 108 5.69 9.14 1.46
CA VAL A 108 6.55 9.94 0.59
C VAL A 108 7.27 10.96 1.46
N ALA A 109 8.61 10.93 1.47
CA ALA A 109 9.40 11.89 2.25
C ALA A 109 10.04 12.94 1.35
N ASP A 110 10.02 14.18 1.79
CA ASP A 110 10.66 15.30 1.09
C ASP A 110 12.18 15.35 1.38
N THR A 111 12.84 14.22 1.12
CA THR A 111 14.30 14.08 1.14
C THR A 111 14.78 13.28 -0.06
N LYS A 112 15.94 13.67 -0.59
CA LYS A 112 16.65 12.92 -1.63
C LYS A 112 18.04 12.46 -1.15
N ASP A 113 18.36 12.69 0.14
CA ASP A 113 19.55 12.16 0.76
C ASP A 113 19.46 10.65 0.93
N ALA A 114 20.50 9.93 0.50
CA ALA A 114 20.48 8.47 0.49
C ALA A 114 20.49 7.87 1.91
N ALA A 115 21.16 8.50 2.87
CA ALA A 115 21.20 8.01 4.24
C ALA A 115 19.85 8.20 4.95
N ASP A 116 19.16 9.33 4.70
CA ASP A 116 17.80 9.55 5.19
C ASP A 116 16.82 8.54 4.59
N GLN A 117 16.91 8.30 3.28
CA GLN A 117 16.07 7.33 2.57
C GLN A 117 16.30 5.89 3.07
N GLU A 118 17.55 5.51 3.35
CA GLU A 118 17.90 4.22 3.94
C GLU A 118 17.31 4.07 5.35
N ALA A 119 17.48 5.07 6.20
CA ALA A 119 16.93 5.07 7.56
C ALA A 119 15.40 4.97 7.59
N LEU A 120 14.71 5.71 6.72
CA LEU A 120 13.25 5.61 6.57
C LEU A 120 12.81 4.24 6.06
N SER A 121 13.54 3.65 5.12
CA SER A 121 13.26 2.30 4.62
C SER A 121 13.39 1.25 5.72
N ASP A 122 14.44 1.34 6.56
CA ASP A 122 14.65 0.45 7.70
C ASP A 122 13.51 0.61 8.74
N ALA A 123 13.09 1.85 9.04
CA ALA A 123 11.98 2.14 9.95
C ALA A 123 10.63 1.59 9.43
N ILE A 124 10.35 1.74 8.14
CA ILE A 124 9.12 1.23 7.52
C ILE A 124 9.10 -0.31 7.48
N SER A 125 10.25 -0.96 7.38
CA SER A 125 10.35 -2.42 7.34
C SER A 125 9.77 -3.11 8.59
N ALA A 126 9.76 -2.42 9.72
CA ALA A 126 9.15 -2.89 10.96
C ALA A 126 7.61 -2.72 11.00
N ASN A 127 7.04 -1.98 10.06
CA ASN A 127 5.63 -1.62 10.00
C ASN A 127 4.91 -2.31 8.83
N ARG A 128 3.56 -2.36 8.87
CA ARG A 128 2.74 -2.81 7.73
C ARG A 128 2.34 -1.63 6.83
N LYS A 129 3.32 -0.85 6.45
CA LYS A 129 3.22 0.32 5.58
C LYS A 129 4.28 0.21 4.51
N ILE A 130 4.21 1.00 3.46
CA ILE A 130 5.21 1.00 2.39
C ILE A 130 5.80 2.40 2.21
N TYR A 131 6.98 2.47 1.63
CA TYR A 131 7.69 3.72 1.34
C TYR A 131 7.99 3.82 -0.16
N GLY A 132 7.58 4.93 -0.76
CA GLY A 132 7.94 5.30 -2.13
C GLY A 132 9.02 6.38 -2.13
N LEU A 133 10.17 6.11 -2.72
CA LEU A 133 11.26 7.07 -2.88
C LEU A 133 11.61 7.31 -4.35
N SER A 134 12.31 8.39 -4.62
CA SER A 134 12.93 8.62 -5.93
C SER A 134 14.34 9.17 -5.81
N THR A 135 15.16 8.92 -6.83
CA THR A 135 16.53 9.39 -6.90
C THR A 135 16.91 9.83 -8.31
N ALA A 136 17.79 10.82 -8.39
CA ALA A 136 18.48 11.27 -9.60
C ALA A 136 19.97 10.87 -9.60
N ASP A 137 20.39 9.97 -8.70
CA ASP A 137 21.78 9.55 -8.59
C ASP A 137 22.30 8.97 -9.91
N ALA A 138 23.38 9.56 -10.43
CA ALA A 138 23.98 9.14 -11.69
C ALA A 138 24.61 7.73 -11.65
N VAL A 139 24.84 7.16 -10.46
CA VAL A 139 25.32 5.78 -10.27
C VAL A 139 24.19 4.77 -10.49
N ALA A 140 22.93 5.12 -10.20
CA ALA A 140 21.81 4.20 -10.29
C ALA A 140 21.68 3.51 -11.66
N PRO A 141 21.77 4.20 -12.84
CA PRO A 141 21.68 3.55 -14.15
C PRO A 141 22.98 2.87 -14.60
N THR A 142 23.98 2.74 -13.72
CA THR A 142 25.26 2.08 -13.99
C THR A 142 25.39 0.76 -13.24
N THR A 143 26.49 0.06 -13.42
CA THR A 143 26.83 -1.16 -12.65
C THR A 143 27.38 -0.86 -11.25
N GLY A 144 27.55 0.42 -10.86
CA GLY A 144 27.94 0.82 -9.51
C GLY A 144 26.91 0.38 -8.46
N THR A 145 27.34 0.19 -7.22
CA THR A 145 26.51 -0.35 -6.13
C THR A 145 26.42 0.58 -4.92
N THR A 146 26.77 1.84 -5.09
CA THR A 146 26.79 2.85 -4.00
C THR A 146 25.52 3.70 -3.94
N ASP A 147 24.63 3.55 -4.90
CA ASP A 147 23.34 4.24 -4.92
C ASP A 147 22.32 3.58 -3.98
N ILE A 148 21.31 4.33 -3.57
CA ILE A 148 20.31 3.88 -2.61
C ILE A 148 19.57 2.60 -3.06
N GLY A 149 19.27 2.41 -4.34
CA GLY A 149 18.58 1.21 -4.80
C GLY A 149 19.46 -0.02 -4.72
N ALA A 150 20.74 0.06 -5.05
CA ALA A 150 21.67 -1.04 -4.85
C ALA A 150 21.78 -1.44 -3.36
N ILE A 151 21.81 -0.46 -2.45
CA ILE A 151 21.84 -0.67 -0.99
C ILE A 151 20.55 -1.37 -0.54
N LEU A 152 19.39 -0.84 -0.90
CA LEU A 152 18.08 -1.39 -0.48
C LEU A 152 17.78 -2.75 -1.13
N SER A 153 18.19 -2.98 -2.36
CA SER A 153 18.06 -4.28 -3.02
C SER A 153 18.93 -5.34 -2.35
N ALA A 154 20.16 -4.99 -1.96
CA ALA A 154 21.03 -5.89 -1.20
C ALA A 154 20.46 -6.24 0.18
N LYS A 155 19.71 -5.31 0.82
CA LYS A 155 18.97 -5.55 2.07
C LYS A 155 17.65 -6.31 1.85
N SER A 156 17.21 -6.54 0.61
CA SER A 156 15.89 -7.07 0.27
C SER A 156 14.75 -6.27 0.93
N ALA A 157 14.75 -4.94 0.74
CA ALA A 157 13.80 -4.03 1.36
C ALA A 157 12.40 -4.17 0.74
N GLY A 158 11.63 -5.16 1.18
CA GLY A 158 10.33 -5.56 0.63
C GLY A 158 9.17 -4.61 0.96
N ARG A 159 9.44 -3.49 1.65
CA ARG A 159 8.44 -2.46 1.96
C ARG A 159 8.78 -1.10 1.37
N THR A 160 9.82 -1.06 0.53
CA THR A 160 10.25 0.17 -0.13
C THR A 160 10.35 -0.08 -1.64
N PHE A 161 9.80 0.83 -2.42
CA PHE A 161 10.03 0.88 -3.86
C PHE A 161 10.69 2.20 -4.26
N GLY A 162 11.52 2.15 -5.28
CA GLY A 162 12.24 3.31 -5.76
C GLY A 162 11.99 3.60 -7.22
N VAL A 163 11.96 4.89 -7.56
CA VAL A 163 11.86 5.38 -8.93
C VAL A 163 13.15 6.12 -9.28
N TYR A 164 13.81 5.69 -10.34
CA TYR A 164 14.89 6.47 -10.94
C TYR A 164 14.35 7.46 -11.96
N LEU A 165 14.68 8.73 -11.79
CA LEU A 165 14.40 9.78 -12.76
C LEU A 165 15.48 10.87 -12.66
N PRO A 166 16.12 11.33 -13.75
CA PRO A 166 17.13 12.41 -13.70
C PRO A 166 16.60 13.72 -13.09
N THR A 167 15.28 13.95 -13.13
CA THR A 167 14.60 15.13 -12.59
C THR A 167 13.83 14.82 -11.28
N ALA A 168 14.20 13.76 -10.56
CA ALA A 168 13.48 13.29 -9.38
C ALA A 168 13.26 14.34 -8.29
N ALA A 169 14.21 15.27 -8.12
CA ALA A 169 14.13 16.34 -7.12
C ALA A 169 13.00 17.36 -7.42
N GLU A 170 12.62 17.51 -8.69
CA GLU A 170 11.58 18.46 -9.11
C GLU A 170 10.26 17.77 -9.45
N ASP A 171 10.34 16.56 -10.01
CA ASP A 171 9.19 15.86 -10.57
C ASP A 171 8.48 14.93 -9.59
N TYR A 172 9.12 14.52 -8.49
CA TYR A 172 8.56 13.58 -7.49
C TYR A 172 7.76 12.43 -8.16
N PRO A 173 8.41 11.63 -9.02
CA PRO A 173 7.72 10.61 -9.82
C PRO A 173 7.03 9.54 -8.96
N GLU A 174 7.58 9.23 -7.79
CA GLU A 174 6.99 8.34 -6.79
C GLU A 174 5.63 8.84 -6.32
N ALA A 175 5.51 10.15 -6.05
CA ALA A 175 4.26 10.76 -5.61
C ALA A 175 3.19 10.74 -6.72
N ALA A 176 3.58 11.03 -7.96
CA ALA A 176 2.66 10.95 -9.10
C ALA A 176 2.15 9.52 -9.31
N TRP A 177 3.02 8.53 -9.18
CA TRP A 177 2.66 7.13 -9.33
C TRP A 177 1.75 6.63 -8.21
N ILE A 178 2.07 6.97 -6.95
CA ILE A 178 1.21 6.73 -5.78
C ILE A 178 -0.16 7.38 -6.00
N GLY A 179 -0.19 8.66 -6.38
CA GLY A 179 -1.43 9.40 -6.65
C GLY A 179 -2.30 8.76 -7.74
N ALA A 180 -1.68 8.12 -8.74
CA ALA A 180 -2.42 7.45 -9.81
C ALA A 180 -2.92 6.05 -9.43
N GLN A 181 -2.24 5.32 -8.54
CA GLN A 181 -2.47 3.89 -8.35
C GLN A 181 -3.00 3.49 -6.97
N LEU A 182 -2.70 4.26 -5.91
CA LEU A 182 -2.96 3.84 -4.54
C LEU A 182 -4.46 3.70 -4.22
N SER A 183 -5.32 4.52 -4.83
CA SER A 183 -6.75 4.57 -4.49
C SER A 183 -7.60 3.48 -5.14
N TYR A 184 -7.01 2.64 -5.98
CA TYR A 184 -7.70 1.45 -6.46
C TYR A 184 -7.86 0.42 -5.34
N THR A 185 -8.91 -0.40 -5.45
CA THR A 185 -9.11 -1.53 -4.54
C THR A 185 -7.93 -2.50 -4.65
N PRO A 186 -7.29 -2.88 -3.54
CA PRO A 186 -6.20 -3.85 -3.56
C PRO A 186 -6.56 -5.13 -4.32
N GLY A 187 -5.71 -5.52 -5.25
CA GLY A 187 -5.92 -6.65 -6.17
C GLY A 187 -6.62 -6.31 -7.49
N SER A 188 -7.17 -5.10 -7.65
CA SER A 188 -7.86 -4.72 -8.89
C SER A 188 -6.96 -4.03 -9.93
N ASN A 189 -5.74 -3.67 -9.58
CA ASN A 189 -4.81 -2.97 -10.45
C ASN A 189 -3.39 -3.53 -10.31
N ASP A 190 -2.61 -3.38 -11.38
CA ASP A 190 -1.15 -3.54 -11.41
C ASP A 190 -0.49 -2.17 -11.36
N TRP A 191 0.77 -2.11 -10.93
CA TRP A 191 1.57 -0.88 -10.92
C TRP A 191 2.45 -0.74 -12.18
N ASP A 192 2.68 -1.80 -12.95
CA ASP A 192 3.40 -1.74 -14.23
C ASP A 192 2.54 -1.13 -15.36
N PHE A 193 3.15 -0.60 -16.40
CA PHE A 193 2.53 0.02 -17.60
C PHE A 193 1.62 1.22 -17.31
N LYS A 194 1.80 1.91 -16.19
CA LYS A 194 0.90 3.01 -15.81
C LYS A 194 1.40 4.36 -16.32
N ARG A 195 0.43 5.17 -16.74
CA ARG A 195 0.64 6.57 -17.12
C ARG A 195 0.43 7.46 -15.90
N VAL A 196 1.17 8.57 -15.86
CA VAL A 196 0.99 9.62 -14.86
C VAL A 196 1.03 10.99 -15.50
N ASN A 197 0.45 11.98 -14.82
CA ASN A 197 0.50 13.38 -15.20
C ASN A 197 1.65 14.09 -14.49
N GLY A 198 2.20 15.11 -15.16
CA GLY A 198 3.14 16.06 -14.54
C GLY A 198 4.54 15.49 -14.25
N VAL A 199 4.95 14.38 -14.87
CA VAL A 199 6.28 13.80 -14.73
C VAL A 199 6.98 13.82 -16.08
N THR A 200 8.23 14.28 -16.11
CA THR A 200 9.06 14.30 -17.31
C THR A 200 9.54 12.90 -17.64
N VAL A 201 9.38 12.48 -18.88
CA VAL A 201 9.81 11.16 -19.33
C VAL A 201 11.34 11.09 -19.44
N SER A 202 11.95 10.02 -18.95
CA SER A 202 13.39 9.81 -19.10
C SER A 202 13.73 9.00 -20.36
N LYS A 203 14.78 9.47 -21.08
CA LYS A 203 15.36 8.75 -22.23
C LYS A 203 16.51 7.88 -21.73
N LEU A 204 16.22 6.64 -21.39
CA LEU A 204 17.19 5.66 -20.89
C LEU A 204 17.65 4.72 -22.01
N SER A 205 18.96 4.45 -22.08
CA SER A 205 19.50 3.40 -22.95
C SER A 205 19.06 2.01 -22.46
N ALA A 206 19.12 1.01 -23.33
CA ALA A 206 18.81 -0.37 -22.96
C ALA A 206 19.71 -0.87 -21.80
N THR A 207 21.00 -0.53 -21.82
CA THR A 207 21.94 -0.86 -20.75
C THR A 207 21.55 -0.22 -19.42
N ALA A 208 21.19 1.08 -19.43
CA ALA A 208 20.74 1.78 -18.23
C ALA A 208 19.47 1.15 -17.65
N LYS A 209 18.49 0.80 -18.50
CA LYS A 209 17.27 0.09 -18.06
C LYS A 209 17.58 -1.27 -17.44
N ASN A 210 18.52 -2.03 -18.00
CA ASN A 210 18.91 -3.32 -17.43
C ASN A 210 19.60 -3.16 -16.07
N ASN A 211 20.55 -2.22 -15.95
CA ASN A 211 21.21 -1.94 -14.68
C ASN A 211 20.21 -1.49 -13.58
N LEU A 212 19.22 -0.68 -13.95
CA LEU A 212 18.16 -0.29 -13.03
C LEU A 212 17.31 -1.48 -12.58
N ARG A 213 16.96 -2.40 -13.48
CA ARG A 213 16.22 -3.63 -13.17
C ARG A 213 17.00 -4.58 -12.27
N GLU A 214 18.31 -4.71 -12.46
CA GLU A 214 19.16 -5.53 -11.59
C GLU A 214 19.17 -5.03 -10.12
N LYS A 215 18.85 -3.75 -9.93
CA LYS A 215 18.72 -3.11 -8.61
C LYS A 215 17.25 -2.94 -8.17
N ASN A 216 16.30 -3.53 -8.88
CA ASN A 216 14.85 -3.41 -8.64
C ASN A 216 14.31 -1.98 -8.66
N TYR A 217 14.93 -1.06 -9.37
CA TYR A 217 14.36 0.26 -9.63
C TYR A 217 13.24 0.21 -10.64
N ASN A 218 12.26 1.05 -10.41
CA ASN A 218 11.25 1.40 -11.39
C ASN A 218 11.64 2.70 -12.12
N PHE A 219 11.14 2.91 -13.31
CA PHE A 219 11.45 4.13 -14.07
C PHE A 219 10.31 4.50 -15.03
N TYR A 220 10.17 5.82 -15.28
CA TYR A 220 9.18 6.37 -16.20
C TYR A 220 9.83 6.67 -17.55
N THR A 221 9.40 6.00 -18.61
CA THR A 221 10.04 6.06 -19.94
C THR A 221 9.01 5.88 -21.06
N GLU A 222 9.41 6.24 -22.26
CA GLU A 222 8.60 5.99 -23.47
C GLU A 222 8.81 4.56 -23.99
N VAL A 223 7.71 3.88 -24.30
CA VAL A 223 7.69 2.58 -24.96
C VAL A 223 6.61 2.59 -26.04
N GLY A 224 7.01 2.38 -27.29
CA GLY A 224 6.07 2.38 -28.42
C GLY A 224 5.29 3.69 -28.59
N GLY A 225 5.87 4.83 -28.24
CA GLY A 225 5.22 6.15 -28.32
C GLY A 225 4.31 6.46 -27.12
N VAL A 226 4.30 5.62 -26.09
CA VAL A 226 3.51 5.83 -24.86
C VAL A 226 4.44 5.96 -23.67
N ASN A 227 4.20 6.99 -22.85
CA ASN A 227 4.93 7.22 -21.61
C ASN A 227 4.33 6.38 -20.50
N ILE A 228 5.12 5.48 -19.90
CA ILE A 228 4.66 4.54 -18.87
C ILE A 228 5.73 4.28 -17.82
N PHE A 229 5.28 3.96 -16.61
CA PHE A 229 6.12 3.28 -15.61
C PHE A 229 6.39 1.86 -16.06
N GLN A 230 7.58 1.36 -15.77
CA GLN A 230 8.00 -0.02 -16.02
C GLN A 230 8.43 -0.70 -14.72
N ASP A 231 8.16 -2.00 -14.71
CA ASP A 231 8.52 -3.02 -13.73
C ASP A 231 7.57 -3.11 -12.52
N GLY A 232 7.29 -2.09 -11.74
CA GLY A 232 6.30 -2.11 -10.64
C GLY A 232 6.72 -2.97 -9.45
N ASN A 233 8.02 -2.94 -9.06
CA ASN A 233 8.58 -3.80 -8.04
C ASN A 233 9.03 -3.03 -6.80
N MET A 234 9.01 -3.70 -5.63
CA MET A 234 9.75 -3.35 -4.42
C MET A 234 11.24 -3.68 -4.58
N PHE A 235 12.10 -3.23 -3.66
CA PHE A 235 13.54 -3.52 -3.73
C PHE A 235 13.93 -4.98 -3.44
N ASP A 236 13.03 -5.80 -2.91
CA ASP A 236 13.20 -7.27 -2.83
C ASP A 236 12.77 -8.01 -4.11
N GLY A 237 12.23 -7.28 -5.09
CA GLY A 237 11.72 -7.81 -6.34
C GLY A 237 10.26 -8.26 -6.31
N LEU A 238 9.57 -8.21 -5.15
CA LEU A 238 8.14 -8.48 -5.07
C LEU A 238 7.35 -7.34 -5.75
N PRO A 239 6.31 -7.64 -6.55
CA PRO A 239 5.43 -6.63 -7.10
C PRO A 239 4.76 -5.77 -6.02
N ILE A 240 4.65 -4.46 -6.27
CA ILE A 240 4.04 -3.49 -5.33
C ILE A 240 2.59 -3.87 -5.03
N ASP A 241 1.83 -4.24 -6.04
CA ASP A 241 0.44 -4.66 -5.93
C ASP A 241 0.27 -5.92 -5.07
N GLU A 242 1.18 -6.89 -5.16
CA GLU A 242 1.16 -8.10 -4.34
C GLU A 242 1.43 -7.78 -2.86
N GLN A 243 2.39 -6.89 -2.57
CA GLN A 243 2.65 -6.45 -1.19
C GLN A 243 1.43 -5.75 -0.58
N ILE A 244 0.76 -4.89 -1.35
CA ILE A 244 -0.48 -4.22 -0.92
C ILE A 244 -1.59 -5.24 -0.64
N VAL A 245 -1.75 -6.26 -1.48
CA VAL A 245 -2.72 -7.35 -1.29
C VAL A 245 -2.44 -8.14 -0.01
N ILE A 246 -1.19 -8.47 0.26
CA ILE A 246 -0.78 -9.19 1.48
C ILE A 246 -1.16 -8.38 2.73
N ASP A 247 -0.87 -7.09 2.76
CA ASP A 247 -1.19 -6.22 3.87
C ASP A 247 -2.71 -6.02 4.04
N TRP A 248 -3.43 -5.89 2.92
CA TRP A 248 -4.89 -5.79 2.91
C TRP A 248 -5.55 -7.05 3.45
N LEU A 249 -5.12 -8.23 3.01
CA LEU A 249 -5.64 -9.50 3.51
C LEU A 249 -5.43 -9.61 5.03
N TYR A 250 -4.24 -9.28 5.50
CA TYR A 250 -3.94 -9.30 6.93
C TYR A 250 -4.89 -8.38 7.72
N ALA A 251 -5.04 -7.13 7.29
CA ALA A 251 -5.88 -6.15 7.96
C ALA A 251 -7.35 -6.60 7.96
N ARG A 252 -7.90 -7.01 6.81
CA ARG A 252 -9.31 -7.44 6.70
C ARG A 252 -9.61 -8.69 7.53
N LEU A 253 -8.68 -9.66 7.59
CA LEU A 253 -8.83 -10.83 8.45
C LEU A 253 -8.87 -10.45 9.92
N GLN A 254 -7.98 -9.58 10.38
CA GLN A 254 -7.99 -9.11 11.76
C GLN A 254 -9.29 -8.35 12.09
N GLU A 255 -9.69 -7.41 11.26
CA GLU A 255 -10.89 -6.59 11.43
C GLU A 255 -12.16 -7.45 11.45
N SER A 256 -12.31 -8.39 10.51
CA SER A 256 -13.48 -9.25 10.41
C SER A 256 -13.62 -10.17 11.63
N ILE A 257 -12.52 -10.82 12.04
CA ILE A 257 -12.51 -11.69 13.21
C ILE A 257 -12.78 -10.87 14.48
N TYR A 258 -12.11 -9.73 14.63
CA TYR A 258 -12.31 -8.85 15.79
C TYR A 258 -13.75 -8.32 15.86
N PHE A 259 -14.30 -7.86 14.74
CA PHE A 259 -15.70 -7.44 14.67
C PHE A 259 -16.65 -8.54 15.13
N ARG A 260 -16.40 -9.79 14.73
CA ARG A 260 -17.22 -10.93 15.15
C ARG A 260 -17.10 -11.17 16.66
N LEU A 261 -15.90 -11.09 17.22
CA LEU A 261 -15.66 -11.31 18.65
C LEU A 261 -16.40 -10.27 19.52
N ILE A 262 -16.31 -8.98 19.20
CA ILE A 262 -16.92 -7.91 20.00
C ILE A 262 -18.43 -7.80 19.85
N ASN A 263 -18.98 -8.23 18.71
CA ASN A 263 -20.43 -8.18 18.43
C ASN A 263 -21.16 -9.50 18.75
N SER A 264 -20.47 -10.49 19.33
CA SER A 264 -21.06 -11.74 19.80
C SER A 264 -21.07 -11.76 21.33
N LEU A 265 -22.19 -12.15 21.94
CA LEU A 265 -22.26 -12.34 23.39
C LEU A 265 -21.24 -13.38 23.86
N LYS A 266 -21.04 -14.44 23.08
CA LYS A 266 -20.07 -15.52 23.32
C LYS A 266 -19.88 -16.32 22.03
N ILE A 267 -18.65 -16.63 21.69
CA ILE A 267 -18.30 -17.67 20.72
C ILE A 267 -17.81 -18.89 21.53
N PRO A 268 -18.57 -19.99 21.60
CA PRO A 268 -18.19 -21.12 22.45
C PRO A 268 -16.99 -21.87 21.84
N MET A 269 -16.16 -22.48 22.70
CA MET A 269 -15.05 -23.34 22.30
C MET A 269 -15.59 -24.73 21.92
N THR A 270 -16.25 -24.79 20.77
CA THR A 270 -16.89 -26.00 20.17
C THR A 270 -16.69 -25.94 18.65
N ASN A 271 -16.83 -27.06 17.95
CA ASN A 271 -16.73 -27.06 16.49
C ASN A 271 -17.70 -26.07 15.82
N PRO A 272 -18.99 -25.92 16.23
CA PRO A 272 -19.84 -24.85 15.72
C PRO A 272 -19.33 -23.44 16.02
N GLY A 273 -18.69 -23.22 17.18
CA GLY A 273 -18.10 -21.93 17.53
C GLY A 273 -16.85 -21.62 16.67
N LEU A 274 -16.02 -22.61 16.40
CA LEU A 274 -14.87 -22.47 15.48
C LEU A 274 -15.33 -22.19 14.03
N ALA A 275 -16.45 -22.81 13.59
CA ALA A 275 -17.04 -22.55 12.28
C ALA A 275 -17.50 -21.08 12.11
N ILE A 276 -17.85 -20.38 13.19
CA ILE A 276 -18.17 -18.93 13.11
C ILE A 276 -16.94 -18.14 12.68
N ILE A 277 -15.77 -18.44 13.25
CA ILE A 277 -14.50 -17.78 12.88
C ILE A 277 -14.07 -18.18 11.47
N GLU A 278 -14.22 -19.46 11.10
CA GLU A 278 -13.97 -19.93 9.73
C GLU A 278 -14.79 -19.14 8.70
N ASN A 279 -16.05 -18.87 8.97
CA ASN A 279 -16.91 -18.11 8.07
C ASN A 279 -16.43 -16.66 7.87
N GLU A 280 -15.86 -16.01 8.89
CA GLU A 280 -15.24 -14.68 8.72
C GLU A 280 -14.03 -14.76 7.79
N ILE A 281 -13.16 -15.75 7.97
CA ILE A 281 -12.01 -15.98 7.09
C ILE A 281 -12.48 -16.20 5.65
N ARG A 282 -13.48 -17.07 5.44
CA ARG A 282 -14.05 -17.35 4.12
C ARG A 282 -14.66 -16.12 3.46
N THR A 283 -15.32 -15.27 4.24
CA THR A 283 -15.89 -14.00 3.76
C THR A 283 -14.80 -13.08 3.21
N VAL A 284 -13.69 -12.90 3.93
CA VAL A 284 -12.56 -12.08 3.48
C VAL A 284 -11.89 -12.67 2.24
N LEU A 285 -11.68 -14.00 2.19
CA LEU A 285 -11.09 -14.64 1.01
C LEU A 285 -12.00 -14.56 -0.21
N SER A 286 -13.33 -14.69 -0.04
CA SER A 286 -14.29 -14.49 -1.14
C SER A 286 -14.26 -13.05 -1.66
N GLN A 287 -14.10 -12.06 -0.79
CA GLN A 287 -13.93 -10.67 -1.19
C GLN A 287 -12.60 -10.46 -1.95
N ALA A 288 -11.52 -11.09 -1.48
CA ALA A 288 -10.22 -11.05 -2.15
C ALA A 288 -10.29 -11.66 -3.56
N GLU A 289 -10.99 -12.78 -3.73
CA GLU A 289 -11.25 -13.39 -5.04
C GLU A 289 -12.07 -12.46 -5.94
N ALA A 290 -13.14 -11.87 -5.42
CA ALA A 290 -13.98 -10.93 -6.17
C ALA A 290 -13.23 -9.67 -6.61
N ASN A 291 -12.26 -9.20 -5.83
CA ASN A 291 -11.39 -8.07 -6.17
C ASN A 291 -10.27 -8.46 -7.17
N GLY A 292 -10.08 -9.74 -7.48
CA GLY A 292 -8.98 -10.22 -8.31
C GLY A 292 -7.63 -10.31 -7.58
N ALA A 293 -7.61 -10.22 -6.26
CA ALA A 293 -6.41 -10.31 -5.44
C ALA A 293 -5.86 -11.74 -5.33
N ILE A 294 -6.76 -12.72 -5.26
CA ILE A 294 -6.42 -14.14 -5.21
C ILE A 294 -7.19 -14.92 -6.28
N ASP A 295 -6.61 -16.02 -6.71
CA ASP A 295 -7.22 -16.93 -7.68
C ASP A 295 -8.24 -17.86 -7.00
N ARG A 296 -9.10 -18.47 -7.81
CA ARG A 296 -10.07 -19.49 -7.38
C ARG A 296 -9.38 -20.72 -6.80
N GLY A 297 -10.12 -21.45 -5.95
CA GLY A 297 -9.65 -22.72 -5.39
C GLY A 297 -8.90 -22.56 -4.08
N TRP A 298 -8.99 -21.39 -3.42
CA TRP A 298 -8.51 -21.23 -2.04
C TRP A 298 -9.26 -22.15 -1.08
N SER A 299 -8.65 -22.47 0.04
CA SER A 299 -9.22 -23.38 1.05
C SER A 299 -8.96 -22.85 2.46
N VAL A 300 -9.85 -23.20 3.37
CA VAL A 300 -9.69 -22.96 4.82
C VAL A 300 -9.78 -24.30 5.53
N SER A 301 -8.86 -24.54 6.45
CA SER A 301 -8.86 -25.70 7.35
C SER A 301 -9.02 -25.21 8.77
N THR A 302 -10.07 -25.68 9.43
CA THR A 302 -10.41 -25.36 10.82
C THR A 302 -9.99 -26.52 11.71
N PRO A 303 -9.36 -26.27 12.89
CA PRO A 303 -9.01 -27.33 13.81
C PRO A 303 -10.28 -27.97 14.43
N ASP A 304 -10.25 -29.28 14.67
CA ASP A 304 -11.25 -29.89 15.54
C ASP A 304 -11.01 -29.48 17.00
N VAL A 305 -12.06 -29.16 17.75
CA VAL A 305 -11.94 -28.69 19.11
C VAL A 305 -11.26 -29.69 20.03
N LEU A 306 -11.42 -31.00 19.76
CA LEU A 306 -10.78 -32.07 20.55
C LEU A 306 -9.29 -32.24 20.24
N SER A 307 -8.84 -31.76 19.05
CA SER A 307 -7.42 -31.74 18.68
C SER A 307 -6.64 -30.57 19.23
N ILE A 308 -7.33 -29.54 19.76
CA ILE A 308 -6.68 -28.38 20.37
C ILE A 308 -6.09 -28.78 21.73
N ASP A 309 -4.84 -28.40 21.96
CA ASP A 309 -4.17 -28.62 23.25
C ASP A 309 -5.05 -28.20 24.44
N PRO A 310 -5.24 -29.07 25.45
CA PRO A 310 -6.05 -28.75 26.64
C PRO A 310 -5.64 -27.46 27.35
N ASN A 311 -4.34 -27.12 27.37
CA ASN A 311 -3.85 -25.87 27.97
C ASN A 311 -4.29 -24.65 27.17
N LEU A 312 -4.27 -24.70 25.84
CA LEU A 312 -4.77 -23.64 24.99
C LEU A 312 -6.29 -23.47 25.18
N ARG A 313 -7.03 -24.59 25.27
CA ARG A 313 -8.47 -24.53 25.57
C ARG A 313 -8.76 -23.92 26.95
N ALA A 314 -7.97 -24.27 27.98
CA ALA A 314 -8.08 -23.68 29.32
C ALA A 314 -7.79 -22.15 29.27
N GLN A 315 -6.86 -21.71 28.44
CA GLN A 315 -6.53 -20.31 28.20
C GLN A 315 -7.54 -19.62 27.24
N ARG A 316 -8.59 -20.31 26.81
CA ARG A 316 -9.58 -19.82 25.84
C ARG A 316 -8.99 -19.41 24.49
N THR A 317 -7.88 -20.04 24.12
CA THR A 317 -7.20 -19.82 22.82
C THR A 317 -7.67 -20.87 21.84
N ALA A 318 -8.21 -20.45 20.69
CA ALA A 318 -8.56 -21.34 19.61
C ALA A 318 -7.29 -21.93 18.98
N GLY A 319 -7.41 -23.11 18.36
CA GLY A 319 -6.31 -23.69 17.58
C GLY A 319 -5.99 -22.86 16.34
N VAL A 320 -5.02 -23.38 15.55
CA VAL A 320 -4.56 -22.69 14.36
C VAL A 320 -5.55 -22.93 13.20
N PHE A 321 -6.11 -21.85 12.66
CA PHE A 321 -6.79 -21.86 11.37
C PHE A 321 -5.75 -21.71 10.25
N VAL A 322 -5.84 -22.54 9.22
CA VAL A 322 -4.94 -22.49 8.07
C VAL A 322 -5.76 -22.17 6.84
N PHE A 323 -5.40 -21.12 6.11
CA PHE A 323 -5.90 -20.93 4.76
C PHE A 323 -4.78 -21.07 3.73
N ARG A 324 -5.14 -21.47 2.52
CA ARG A 324 -4.26 -21.52 1.35
C ARG A 324 -4.94 -20.78 0.22
N ALA A 325 -4.25 -19.81 -0.34
CA ALA A 325 -4.70 -19.03 -1.49
C ALA A 325 -3.48 -18.74 -2.39
N ARG A 326 -3.71 -18.60 -3.67
CA ARG A 326 -2.71 -18.18 -4.65
C ARG A 326 -3.01 -16.74 -5.04
N LEU A 327 -2.01 -15.87 -5.01
CA LEU A 327 -2.14 -14.50 -5.52
C LEU A 327 -2.42 -14.53 -7.02
N ALA A 328 -3.34 -13.70 -7.48
CA ALA A 328 -3.68 -13.53 -8.88
C ALA A 328 -2.85 -12.39 -9.47
N GLY A 329 -1.55 -12.62 -9.69
CA GLY A 329 -0.66 -11.62 -10.25
C GLY A 329 -1.01 -11.21 -11.68
N SER A 330 -0.57 -10.04 -12.10
CA SER A 330 -0.82 -9.49 -13.43
C SER A 330 0.12 -10.09 -14.49
N ILE A 331 -0.37 -10.24 -15.71
CA ILE A 331 0.46 -10.64 -16.85
C ILE A 331 1.26 -9.42 -17.33
N ARG A 332 2.58 -9.45 -17.16
CA ARG A 332 3.50 -8.38 -17.56
C ARG A 332 4.34 -8.72 -18.79
N ARG A 333 4.42 -10.01 -19.18
CA ARG A 333 5.18 -10.47 -20.37
C ARG A 333 4.39 -11.56 -21.09
N VAL A 334 4.40 -11.48 -22.44
CA VAL A 334 3.75 -12.48 -23.30
C VAL A 334 4.77 -12.99 -24.32
N ASN A 335 4.97 -14.30 -24.38
CA ASN A 335 5.74 -14.95 -25.44
C ASN A 335 4.76 -15.55 -26.44
N LEU A 336 4.94 -15.26 -27.73
CA LEU A 336 4.13 -15.79 -28.81
C LEU A 336 5.04 -16.49 -29.83
N GLU A 337 4.75 -17.75 -30.10
CA GLU A 337 5.36 -18.50 -31.20
C GLU A 337 4.32 -18.77 -32.27
N GLY A 338 4.63 -18.47 -33.51
CA GLY A 338 3.74 -18.70 -34.65
C GLY A 338 4.46 -19.43 -35.79
N TYR A 339 3.85 -20.49 -36.31
CA TYR A 339 4.35 -21.24 -37.47
C TYR A 339 3.44 -20.99 -38.65
N LEU A 340 4.02 -20.46 -39.76
CA LEU A 340 3.34 -20.25 -41.02
C LEU A 340 3.83 -21.30 -42.02
N SER A 341 2.91 -22.09 -42.59
CA SER A 341 3.19 -23.00 -43.70
C SER A 341 2.51 -22.51 -44.97
N VAL A 342 3.16 -22.70 -46.11
CA VAL A 342 2.60 -22.43 -47.46
C VAL A 342 1.99 -23.73 -47.98
#